data_94b69dc6c887f51c648990ef03d5587b
#
_entry.id   94b69dc6c887f51c648990ef03d5587b
#
_cell.length_a   1.000
_cell.length_b   1.000
_cell.length_c   1.000
_cell.angle_alpha   90.00
_cell.angle_beta   90.00
_cell.angle_gamma   90.00
#
_symmetry.space_group_name_H-M   'P 1'
#
loop_
_entity.id
_entity.type
_entity.pdbx_description
1 polymer ?
#
loop_
_entity_poly.entity_id
_entity_poly.type
_entity_poly.pdbx_seq_one_letter_code
_entity_poly.pdbx_strand_id
1 'polypeptide(L)'
;MDLLKEILITFSNKKKKEFEKFLVRKRPSDDRRDITIFNDLIKYYNSSQIRKINYKGNQKYHAIRKRLAKELINFIILHSSVNELDANDREVYLYVAMHFIEFKKYEVAWEILMKEEKKCVEKRDHLLNMKIQRLKLEILPYFPSGDFEQIKSTLLRLQGLQARVDEF
;
A
#
# COMPACT_ATOMS: atom_id res chain seq x y z
N MET A 1 8.76 -3.76 6.87
CA MET A 1 7.74 -2.68 6.97
C MET A 1 6.41 -3.24 7.47
N ASP A 2 5.72 -2.54 8.37
CA ASP A 2 4.37 -2.86 8.85
C ASP A 2 3.34 -2.02 8.06
N LEU A 3 2.88 -2.56 6.94
CA LEU A 3 1.98 -1.86 6.02
C LEU A 3 0.70 -1.36 6.69
N LEU A 4 0.12 -2.15 7.62
CA LEU A 4 -1.08 -1.77 8.34
C LEU A 4 -0.86 -0.49 9.17
N LYS A 5 0.27 -0.42 9.87
CA LYS A 5 0.68 0.76 10.66
C LYS A 5 0.86 1.97 9.75
N GLU A 6 1.63 1.81 8.66
CA GLU A 6 1.92 2.92 7.75
C GLU A 6 0.64 3.51 7.14
N ILE A 7 -0.31 2.67 6.73
CA ILE A 7 -1.61 3.15 6.22
C ILE A 7 -2.38 3.89 7.32
N LEU A 8 -2.48 3.33 8.53
CA LEU A 8 -3.26 3.94 9.61
C LEU A 8 -2.73 5.30 10.06
N ILE A 9 -1.43 5.53 9.94
CA ILE A 9 -0.79 6.83 10.23
C ILE A 9 -1.20 7.89 9.21
N THR A 10 -1.45 7.53 7.95
CA THR A 10 -1.91 8.49 6.92
C THR A 10 -3.38 8.87 7.06
N PHE A 11 -4.18 8.08 7.79
CA PHE A 11 -5.61 8.33 7.92
C PHE A 11 -5.91 9.43 8.94
N SER A 12 -6.68 10.44 8.50
CA SER A 12 -7.30 11.40 9.40
C SER A 12 -8.32 10.72 10.31
N ASN A 13 -8.70 11.36 11.42
CA ASN A 13 -9.74 10.83 12.32
C ASN A 13 -11.07 10.60 11.60
N LYS A 14 -11.41 11.44 10.61
CA LYS A 14 -12.58 11.25 9.75
C LYS A 14 -12.46 9.97 8.94
N LYS A 15 -11.33 9.75 8.27
CA LYS A 15 -11.08 8.57 7.43
C LYS A 15 -11.04 7.28 8.24
N LYS A 16 -10.55 7.33 9.50
CA LYS A 16 -10.60 6.19 10.45
C LYS A 16 -12.03 5.79 10.79
N LYS A 17 -12.92 6.77 11.05
CA LYS A 17 -14.36 6.53 11.30
C LYS A 17 -15.08 5.99 10.06
N GLU A 18 -14.73 6.47 8.87
CA GLU A 18 -15.29 5.98 7.61
C GLU A 18 -14.88 4.53 7.36
N PHE A 19 -13.62 4.18 7.63
CA PHE A 19 -13.17 2.79 7.55
C PHE A 19 -13.86 1.87 8.56
N GLU A 20 -14.08 2.33 9.80
CA GLU A 20 -14.85 1.57 10.79
C GLU A 20 -16.28 1.28 10.28
N LYS A 21 -16.96 2.29 9.72
CA LYS A 21 -18.28 2.11 9.08
C LYS A 21 -18.21 1.14 7.89
N PHE A 22 -17.17 1.18 7.10
CA PHE A 22 -16.94 0.23 6.00
C PHE A 22 -16.85 -1.21 6.52
N LEU A 23 -16.07 -1.46 7.58
CA LEU A 23 -15.97 -2.78 8.20
C LEU A 23 -17.35 -3.28 8.71
N VAL A 24 -18.14 -2.40 9.35
CA VAL A 24 -19.48 -2.74 9.85
C VAL A 24 -20.40 -3.16 8.72
N ARG A 25 -20.41 -2.41 7.61
CA ARG A 25 -21.28 -2.72 6.45
C ARG A 25 -20.91 -4.02 5.77
N LYS A 26 -19.62 -4.32 5.69
CA LYS A 26 -19.13 -5.52 4.98
C LYS A 26 -19.43 -6.81 5.76
N ARG A 27 -19.54 -6.73 7.09
CA ARG A 27 -19.81 -7.89 7.96
C ARG A 27 -20.75 -7.50 9.10
N PRO A 28 -22.06 -7.67 8.90
CA PRO A 28 -23.05 -7.40 9.94
C PRO A 28 -23.14 -8.54 10.96
N SER A 29 -22.01 -9.10 11.43
CA SER A 29 -22.00 -10.16 12.45
C SER A 29 -21.72 -9.59 13.84
N ASP A 30 -22.22 -10.25 14.88
CA ASP A 30 -22.02 -9.86 16.28
C ASP A 30 -20.58 -10.02 16.77
N ASP A 31 -19.75 -10.82 16.11
CA ASP A 31 -18.33 -10.98 16.44
C ASP A 31 -17.48 -9.86 15.81
N ARG A 32 -17.42 -8.72 16.50
CA ARG A 32 -16.72 -7.51 16.07
C ARG A 32 -15.26 -7.45 16.50
N ARG A 33 -14.58 -8.59 16.62
CA ARG A 33 -13.17 -8.64 17.04
C ARG A 33 -12.23 -7.84 16.11
N ASP A 34 -12.56 -7.73 14.82
CA ASP A 34 -11.78 -6.90 13.88
C ASP A 34 -11.91 -5.41 14.20
N ILE A 35 -13.08 -4.92 14.57
CA ILE A 35 -13.29 -3.53 15.00
C ILE A 35 -12.58 -3.27 16.31
N THR A 36 -12.67 -4.20 17.28
CA THR A 36 -11.97 -4.07 18.57
C THR A 36 -10.45 -3.98 18.34
N ILE A 37 -9.88 -4.90 17.56
CA ILE A 37 -8.45 -4.89 17.24
C ILE A 37 -8.06 -3.63 16.45
N PHE A 38 -8.89 -3.17 15.53
CA PHE A 38 -8.66 -1.93 14.79
C PHE A 38 -8.58 -0.73 15.74
N ASN A 39 -9.53 -0.59 16.67
CA ASN A 39 -9.56 0.50 17.63
C ASN A 39 -8.38 0.43 18.61
N ASP A 40 -7.98 -0.75 19.03
CA ASP A 40 -6.79 -0.96 19.85
C ASP A 40 -5.50 -0.57 19.11
N LEU A 41 -5.40 -0.90 17.82
CA LEU A 41 -4.28 -0.50 16.98
C LEU A 41 -4.20 1.03 16.82
N ILE A 42 -5.34 1.71 16.60
CA ILE A 42 -5.37 3.17 16.54
C ILE A 42 -4.87 3.78 17.85
N LYS A 43 -5.36 3.31 19.00
CA LYS A 43 -4.90 3.78 20.31
C LYS A 43 -3.40 3.54 20.50
N TYR A 44 -2.93 2.36 20.11
CA TYR A 44 -1.53 1.99 20.20
C TYR A 44 -0.62 2.86 19.35
N TYR A 45 -1.00 3.14 18.09
CA TYR A 45 -0.17 3.95 17.20
C TYR A 45 -0.24 5.46 17.50
N ASN A 46 -1.30 5.92 18.16
CA ASN A 46 -1.43 7.32 18.59
C ASN A 46 -0.80 7.59 19.97
N SER A 47 -0.54 6.56 20.76
CA SER A 47 0.06 6.72 22.08
C SER A 47 1.58 6.64 21.96
N SER A 48 2.28 7.68 22.46
CA SER A 48 3.74 7.67 22.63
C SER A 48 4.19 6.60 23.66
N GLN A 49 3.28 6.01 24.38
CA GLN A 49 3.51 4.93 25.32
C GLN A 49 3.41 3.60 24.60
N ILE A 50 4.54 2.93 24.44
CA ILE A 50 4.65 1.54 23.98
C ILE A 50 3.97 0.62 25.02
N ARG A 51 2.64 0.62 25.07
CA ARG A 51 1.92 -0.47 25.71
C ARG A 51 2.11 -1.68 24.80
N LYS A 52 2.95 -2.63 25.26
CA LYS A 52 3.08 -3.93 24.60
C LYS A 52 1.68 -4.52 24.49
N ILE A 53 1.10 -4.49 23.28
CA ILE A 53 -0.12 -5.25 23.02
C ILE A 53 0.28 -6.70 23.20
N ASN A 54 -0.23 -7.36 24.23
CA ASN A 54 0.18 -8.68 24.68
C ASN A 54 -0.38 -9.81 23.78
N TYR A 55 -0.47 -9.54 22.48
CA TYR A 55 -0.94 -10.50 21.45
C TYR A 55 0.20 -11.26 20.77
N LYS A 56 1.45 -11.10 21.26
CA LYS A 56 2.59 -11.86 20.72
C LYS A 56 2.33 -13.36 20.88
N GLY A 57 2.25 -14.08 19.76
CA GLY A 57 2.02 -15.53 19.72
C GLY A 57 0.58 -15.98 19.46
N ASN A 58 -0.40 -15.07 19.43
CA ASN A 58 -1.78 -15.45 19.15
C ASN A 58 -2.05 -15.51 17.63
N GLN A 59 -2.13 -16.72 17.06
CA GLN A 59 -2.41 -16.94 15.64
C GLN A 59 -3.69 -16.24 15.16
N LYS A 60 -4.74 -16.18 16.01
CA LYS A 60 -5.99 -15.51 15.70
C LYS A 60 -5.79 -14.00 15.52
N TYR A 61 -4.95 -13.38 16.35
CA TYR A 61 -4.60 -11.97 16.20
C TYR A 61 -3.89 -11.68 14.87
N HIS A 62 -2.90 -12.50 14.50
CA HIS A 62 -2.19 -12.35 13.23
C HIS A 62 -3.12 -12.51 12.02
N ALA A 63 -4.05 -13.46 12.07
CA ALA A 63 -5.05 -13.65 11.02
C ALA A 63 -5.98 -12.44 10.86
N ILE A 64 -6.49 -11.89 11.99
CA ILE A 64 -7.33 -10.68 11.96
C ILE A 64 -6.54 -9.49 11.44
N ARG A 65 -5.30 -9.32 11.87
CA ARG A 65 -4.43 -8.23 11.42
C ARG A 65 -4.15 -8.30 9.91
N LYS A 66 -3.86 -9.49 9.37
CA LYS A 66 -3.71 -9.70 7.92
C LYS A 66 -4.99 -9.35 7.16
N ARG A 67 -6.15 -9.74 7.70
CA ARG A 67 -7.46 -9.40 7.14
C ARG A 67 -7.71 -7.88 7.17
N LEU A 68 -7.44 -7.20 8.30
CA LEU A 68 -7.57 -5.75 8.40
C LEU A 68 -6.69 -5.02 7.39
N ALA A 69 -5.45 -5.47 7.17
CA ALA A 69 -4.59 -4.90 6.14
C ALA A 69 -5.20 -5.03 4.73
N LYS A 70 -5.78 -6.20 4.41
CA LYS A 70 -6.49 -6.40 3.13
C LYS A 70 -7.71 -5.48 3.00
N GLU A 71 -8.50 -5.33 4.06
CA GLU A 71 -9.68 -4.45 4.04
C GLU A 71 -9.29 -2.96 3.95
N LEU A 72 -8.18 -2.56 4.56
CA LEU A 72 -7.64 -1.20 4.41
C LEU A 72 -7.21 -0.92 2.97
N ILE A 73 -6.54 -1.86 2.34
CA ILE A 73 -6.18 -1.77 0.92
C ILE A 73 -7.43 -1.61 0.06
N ASN A 74 -8.44 -2.47 0.25
CA ASN A 74 -9.71 -2.37 -0.47
C ASN A 74 -10.38 -1.00 -0.25
N PHE A 75 -10.35 -0.49 0.99
CA PHE A 75 -10.89 0.82 1.31
C PHE A 75 -10.14 1.95 0.60
N ILE A 76 -8.81 1.90 0.52
CA ILE A 76 -8.01 2.87 -0.22
C ILE A 76 -8.41 2.86 -1.69
N ILE A 77 -8.51 1.69 -2.31
CA ILE A 77 -8.88 1.54 -3.71
C ILE A 77 -10.25 2.14 -3.98
N LEU A 78 -11.25 1.83 -3.15
CA LEU A 78 -12.62 2.35 -3.29
C LEU A 78 -12.73 3.87 -3.10
N HIS A 79 -11.77 4.49 -2.42
CA HIS A 79 -11.77 5.93 -2.12
C HIS A 79 -10.66 6.69 -2.86
N SER A 80 -9.85 6.01 -3.66
CA SER A 80 -8.97 6.67 -4.63
C SER A 80 -9.84 7.27 -5.74
N SER A 81 -9.49 8.48 -6.18
CA SER A 81 -10.22 9.21 -7.25
C SER A 81 -10.14 8.54 -8.63
N VAL A 82 -9.57 7.36 -8.70
CA VAL A 82 -9.44 6.56 -9.92
C VAL A 82 -10.74 5.80 -10.15
N ASN A 83 -11.67 6.47 -10.85
CA ASN A 83 -12.99 5.94 -11.19
C ASN A 83 -12.99 4.80 -12.24
N GLU A 84 -11.85 4.32 -12.68
CA GLU A 84 -11.71 3.26 -13.67
C GLU A 84 -11.10 2.01 -13.03
N LEU A 85 -11.90 1.36 -12.20
CA LEU A 85 -11.50 0.15 -11.53
C LEU A 85 -12.04 -1.10 -12.20
N ASP A 86 -11.44 -1.46 -13.29
CA ASP A 86 -11.03 -2.83 -13.51
C ASP A 86 -9.71 -3.06 -12.75
N ALA A 87 -9.76 -2.91 -11.42
CA ALA A 87 -8.60 -3.19 -10.56
C ALA A 87 -8.32 -4.70 -10.62
N ASN A 88 -7.60 -5.07 -11.65
CA ASN A 88 -6.97 -6.37 -11.74
C ASN A 88 -6.19 -6.58 -10.43
N ASP A 89 -6.35 -7.69 -9.74
CA ASP A 89 -5.67 -8.01 -8.47
C ASP A 89 -4.15 -7.72 -8.50
N ARG A 90 -3.59 -7.63 -9.70
CA ARG A 90 -2.18 -7.33 -9.97
C ARG A 90 -1.79 -5.87 -9.69
N GLU A 91 -2.70 -4.91 -9.89
CA GLU A 91 -2.42 -3.47 -9.75
C GLU A 91 -2.70 -2.92 -8.35
N VAL A 92 -3.28 -3.72 -7.48
CA VAL A 92 -3.68 -3.32 -6.12
C VAL A 92 -2.57 -2.57 -5.37
N TYR A 93 -1.33 -3.05 -5.45
CA TYR A 93 -0.20 -2.44 -4.76
C TYR A 93 0.30 -1.15 -5.41
N LEU A 94 0.00 -0.91 -6.69
CA LEU A 94 0.24 0.40 -7.30
C LEU A 94 -0.64 1.48 -6.67
N TYR A 95 -1.93 1.19 -6.47
CA TYR A 95 -2.84 2.13 -5.78
C TYR A 95 -2.41 2.42 -4.35
N VAL A 96 -1.87 1.40 -3.65
CA VAL A 96 -1.30 1.61 -2.32
C VAL A 96 -0.05 2.49 -2.39
N ALA A 97 0.83 2.29 -3.37
CA ALA A 97 2.00 3.15 -3.57
C ALA A 97 1.58 4.59 -3.91
N MET A 98 0.62 4.79 -4.82
CA MET A 98 0.06 6.10 -5.16
C MET A 98 -0.53 6.80 -3.93
N HIS A 99 -1.27 6.07 -3.08
CA HIS A 99 -1.76 6.62 -1.81
C HIS A 99 -0.61 7.16 -0.95
N PHE A 100 0.51 6.43 -0.83
CA PHE A 100 1.65 6.92 -0.05
C PHE A 100 2.36 8.11 -0.71
N ILE A 101 2.39 8.17 -2.05
CA ILE A 101 2.90 9.33 -2.80
C ILE A 101 2.06 10.57 -2.49
N GLU A 102 0.74 10.46 -2.52
CA GLU A 102 -0.20 11.55 -2.16
C GLU A 102 0.06 12.09 -0.74
N PHE A 103 0.36 11.20 0.21
CA PHE A 103 0.70 11.56 1.58
C PHE A 103 2.19 11.87 1.81
N LYS A 104 2.98 12.04 0.73
CA LYS A 104 4.42 12.37 0.77
C LYS A 104 5.26 11.36 1.57
N LYS A 105 4.81 10.10 1.63
CA LYS A 105 5.52 8.98 2.25
C LYS A 105 6.32 8.21 1.20
N TYR A 106 7.25 8.92 0.54
CA TYR A 106 7.96 8.43 -0.64
C TYR A 106 8.79 7.16 -0.37
N GLU A 107 9.40 7.04 0.80
CA GLU A 107 10.19 5.86 1.18
C GLU A 107 9.32 4.59 1.25
N VAL A 108 8.12 4.72 1.85
CA VAL A 108 7.15 3.62 1.94
C VAL A 108 6.65 3.22 0.55
N ALA A 109 6.32 4.23 -0.29
CA ALA A 109 5.93 4.00 -1.68
C ALA A 109 7.04 3.28 -2.46
N TRP A 110 8.29 3.73 -2.31
CA TRP A 110 9.45 3.12 -2.96
C TRP A 110 9.64 1.65 -2.57
N GLU A 111 9.55 1.32 -1.26
CA GLU A 111 9.66 -0.07 -0.81
C GLU A 111 8.58 -0.97 -1.43
N ILE A 112 7.35 -0.45 -1.58
CA ILE A 112 6.24 -1.18 -2.21
C ILE A 112 6.56 -1.41 -3.69
N LEU A 113 6.93 -0.34 -4.41
CA LEU A 113 7.26 -0.41 -5.84
C LEU A 113 8.41 -1.37 -6.12
N MET A 114 9.46 -1.37 -5.27
CA MET A 114 10.59 -2.31 -5.40
C MET A 114 10.17 -3.77 -5.22
N LYS A 115 9.24 -4.06 -4.32
CA LYS A 115 8.73 -5.42 -4.12
C LYS A 115 7.87 -5.89 -5.29
N GLU A 116 7.04 -4.99 -5.83
CA GLU A 116 6.19 -5.33 -6.97
C GLU A 116 7.01 -5.45 -8.26
N GLU A 117 8.05 -4.64 -8.46
CA GLU A 117 8.98 -4.77 -9.59
C GLU A 117 9.59 -6.18 -9.67
N LYS A 118 10.08 -6.72 -8.55
CA LYS A 118 10.63 -8.08 -8.51
C LYS A 118 9.61 -9.12 -8.99
N LYS A 119 8.36 -9.01 -8.53
CA LYS A 119 7.28 -9.92 -8.96
C LYS A 119 6.95 -9.79 -10.44
N CYS A 120 6.98 -8.54 -10.97
CA CYS A 120 6.74 -8.30 -12.40
C CYS A 120 7.85 -8.90 -13.27
N VAL A 121 9.09 -8.79 -12.86
CA VAL A 121 10.23 -9.41 -13.55
C VAL A 121 10.09 -10.94 -13.57
N GLU A 122 9.77 -11.56 -12.41
CA GLU A 122 9.56 -13.01 -12.30
C GLU A 122 8.40 -13.51 -13.18
N LYS A 123 7.32 -12.72 -13.28
CA LYS A 123 6.12 -13.06 -14.05
C LYS A 123 6.14 -12.58 -15.50
N ARG A 124 7.18 -11.87 -15.91
CA ARG A 124 7.31 -11.22 -17.23
C ARG A 124 6.16 -10.25 -17.55
N ASP A 125 5.62 -9.57 -16.52
CA ASP A 125 4.56 -8.58 -16.67
C ASP A 125 5.17 -7.22 -17.03
N HIS A 126 5.42 -7.02 -18.32
CA HIS A 126 6.13 -5.83 -18.82
C HIS A 126 5.29 -4.55 -18.66
N LEU A 127 3.97 -4.64 -18.86
CA LEU A 127 3.08 -3.49 -18.76
C LEU A 127 3.01 -2.96 -17.32
N LEU A 128 2.79 -3.85 -16.36
CA LEU A 128 2.78 -3.46 -14.95
C LEU A 128 4.14 -2.94 -14.50
N ASN A 129 5.23 -3.56 -14.95
CA ASN A 129 6.59 -3.10 -14.65
C ASN A 129 6.82 -1.68 -15.20
N MET A 130 6.34 -1.36 -16.40
CA MET A 130 6.43 -0.03 -16.98
C MET A 130 5.70 1.02 -16.10
N LYS A 131 4.50 0.70 -15.61
CA LYS A 131 3.76 1.56 -14.66
C LYS A 131 4.57 1.80 -13.38
N ILE A 132 5.20 0.75 -12.85
CA ILE A 132 6.08 0.83 -11.66
C ILE A 132 7.25 1.78 -11.91
N GLN A 133 7.95 1.64 -13.04
CA GLN A 133 9.09 2.50 -13.36
C GLN A 133 8.68 3.98 -13.48
N ARG A 134 7.51 4.27 -14.06
CA ARG A 134 6.97 5.64 -14.13
C ARG A 134 6.74 6.23 -12.75
N LEU A 135 6.09 5.50 -11.83
CA LEU A 135 5.89 5.96 -10.45
C LEU A 135 7.21 6.15 -9.70
N LYS A 136 8.20 5.29 -9.94
CA LYS A 136 9.55 5.45 -9.37
C LYS A 136 10.21 6.74 -9.84
N LEU A 137 10.10 7.07 -11.12
CA LEU A 137 10.63 8.33 -11.67
C LEU A 137 9.94 9.55 -11.05
N GLU A 138 8.63 9.47 -10.81
CA GLU A 138 7.86 10.55 -10.18
C GLU A 138 8.35 10.87 -8.76
N ILE A 139 8.70 9.85 -7.97
CA ILE A 139 9.08 10.05 -6.57
C ILE A 139 10.59 10.22 -6.37
N LEU A 140 11.40 9.86 -7.33
CA LEU A 140 12.86 9.89 -7.22
C LEU A 140 13.44 11.28 -6.88
N PRO A 141 12.90 12.42 -7.40
CA PRO A 141 13.38 13.75 -7.04
C PRO A 141 13.20 14.13 -5.55
N TYR A 142 12.36 13.40 -4.83
CA TYR A 142 12.08 13.67 -3.41
C TYR A 142 13.02 12.91 -2.45
N PHE A 143 13.94 12.11 -2.98
CA PHE A 143 14.98 11.45 -2.18
C PHE A 143 16.22 12.33 -2.09
N PRO A 144 16.78 12.53 -0.87
CA PRO A 144 17.94 13.40 -0.65
C PRO A 144 19.20 12.97 -1.44
N SER A 145 19.26 11.70 -1.78
CA SER A 145 20.34 11.09 -2.56
C SER A 145 19.84 10.66 -3.94
N GLY A 146 18.92 11.45 -4.54
CA GLY A 146 18.44 11.18 -5.91
C GLY A 146 19.61 11.03 -6.86
N ASP A 147 20.22 9.84 -6.81
CA ASP A 147 21.43 9.50 -7.54
C ASP A 147 21.08 9.56 -9.02
N PHE A 148 21.78 10.42 -9.76
CA PHE A 148 21.64 10.56 -11.20
C PHE A 148 21.72 9.20 -11.90
N GLU A 149 22.53 8.28 -11.39
CA GLU A 149 22.64 6.91 -11.90
C GLU A 149 21.35 6.09 -11.68
N GLN A 150 20.61 6.31 -10.58
CA GLN A 150 19.32 5.67 -10.38
C GLN A 150 18.27 6.19 -11.36
N ILE A 151 18.25 7.50 -11.61
CA ILE A 151 17.36 8.11 -12.60
C ILE A 151 17.66 7.52 -13.97
N LYS A 152 18.94 7.52 -14.37
CA LYS A 152 19.40 6.99 -15.65
C LYS A 152 19.05 5.51 -15.81
N SER A 153 19.32 4.69 -14.80
CA SER A 153 19.03 3.25 -14.84
C SER A 153 17.52 2.98 -14.95
N THR A 154 16.69 3.78 -14.26
CA THR A 154 15.23 3.66 -14.32
C THR A 154 14.69 4.08 -15.69
N LEU A 155 15.22 5.15 -16.28
CA LEU A 155 14.88 5.58 -17.64
C LEU A 155 15.25 4.52 -18.70
N LEU A 156 16.44 3.94 -18.61
CA LEU A 156 16.87 2.88 -19.52
C LEU A 156 15.98 1.63 -19.41
N ARG A 157 15.59 1.25 -18.20
CA ARG A 157 14.63 0.15 -18.00
C ARG A 157 13.27 0.46 -18.62
N LEU A 158 12.78 1.69 -18.46
CA LEU A 158 11.50 2.11 -19.02
C LEU A 158 11.52 2.07 -20.55
N GLN A 159 12.59 2.55 -21.19
CA GLN A 159 12.78 2.46 -22.64
C GLN A 159 12.82 1.00 -23.14
N GLY A 160 13.56 0.13 -22.45
CA GLY A 160 13.61 -1.29 -22.79
C GLY A 160 12.27 -2.03 -22.60
N LEU A 161 11.43 -1.60 -21.63
CA LEU A 161 10.09 -2.14 -21.45
C LEU A 161 9.12 -1.64 -22.52
N GLN A 162 9.21 -0.37 -22.91
CA GLN A 162 8.40 0.20 -23.98
C GLN A 162 8.64 -0.54 -25.29
N ALA A 163 9.90 -0.75 -25.68
CA ALA A 163 10.25 -1.50 -26.88
C ALA A 163 9.62 -2.91 -26.91
N ARG A 164 9.61 -3.61 -25.76
CA ARG A 164 9.00 -4.95 -25.65
C ARG A 164 7.48 -4.95 -25.73
N VAL A 165 6.82 -3.88 -25.29
CA VAL A 165 5.35 -3.74 -25.39
C VAL A 165 4.94 -3.41 -26.82
N ASP A 166 5.75 -2.64 -27.53
CA ASP A 166 5.49 -2.24 -28.92
C ASP A 166 5.74 -3.39 -29.93
N GLU A 167 6.42 -4.47 -29.54
CA GLU A 167 6.64 -5.69 -30.32
C GLU A 167 5.43 -6.64 -30.35
N PHE A 168 4.37 -6.41 -29.57
CA PHE A 168 3.14 -7.21 -29.47
C PHE A 168 1.94 -6.48 -30.04
#